data_e5d070b724dcf92feeb781b97d9cb595
#
_entry.id   e5d070b724dcf92feeb781b97d9cb595
#
_cell.length_a   1.000
_cell.length_b   1.000
_cell.length_c   1.000
_cell.angle_alpha   90.00
_cell.angle_beta   90.00
_cell.angle_gamma   90.00
#
_symmetry.space_group_name_H-M   'P 1'
#
loop_
_entity.id
_entity.type
_entity.pdbx_description
1 polymer ?
#
loop_
_entity_poly.entity_id
_entity_poly.type
_entity_poly.pdbx_seq_one_letter_code
_entity_poly.pdbx_strand_id
1 'polypeptide(L)'
;MTGHGGYSQQEFGKRKEPHRVIIARGDNVRSFTISPWVAGLGTAIGICLGLGYIGATAYLVLRDDIIQASAERQAEMQLSYEDRISSLRARIDQLTSRRVLERRSIAEQLEDVVTRQQDLGSRQEHVARVLARAAQSGIRVALGGPLPPSKPDIDAIKPSLSTAALDAPSIRDPRANIGGTPEPIEISPVLSLRGSQGDYGGAAAAAAAQAAGMPSKRLRDIAPETPAGKPDERAELLEGVSSALERMDGETNAALEVIAATAERNTRTITEAADKLGLKLAGKATASMGGPFVALGDVDFDTRLARAEAALETLATVKTAARGIPLEKPVPSAAITSSYGPRLDPFLGRMAMHTGIDFRAVTGTPVHAPAPGKVTFAGRNGGYGNSVEITHPSGVTTRFAHMSRIAVREGDEVALNDTLGYVGTTGRSTGPHLHYEVRLDDRPLDPMPFVRAGTRLNPLLEH
;
A
#
# COMPACT_ATOMS: atom_id res chain seq x y z
N MET A 1 -61.18 -98.78 -66.61
CA MET A 1 -60.46 -99.24 -67.81
C MET A 1 -59.02 -99.32 -67.46
N THR A 2 -58.57 -100.53 -67.26
CA THR A 2 -57.37 -101.22 -67.81
C THR A 2 -56.10 -100.56 -67.43
N GLY A 3 -55.22 -101.15 -66.66
CA GLY A 3 -54.79 -102.57 -66.53
C GLY A 3 -53.32 -102.61 -66.76
N HIS A 4 -52.67 -103.52 -66.11
CA HIS A 4 -51.28 -104.03 -66.25
C HIS A 4 -50.25 -103.34 -65.36
N GLY A 5 -49.77 -103.96 -64.33
CA GLY A 5 -49.23 -105.34 -64.14
C GLY A 5 -47.80 -105.45 -64.66
N GLY A 6 -46.84 -105.07 -63.85
CA GLY A 6 -45.41 -105.34 -64.19
C GLY A 6 -44.66 -105.86 -63.01
N TYR A 7 -44.40 -107.19 -62.98
CA TYR A 7 -43.58 -107.89 -61.99
C TYR A 7 -42.17 -107.48 -62.13
N SER A 8 -41.60 -106.89 -61.09
CA SER A 8 -40.12 -106.76 -61.01
C SER A 8 -39.51 -107.98 -60.39
N GLN A 9 -38.69 -108.66 -61.11
CA GLN A 9 -37.85 -109.73 -60.69
C GLN A 9 -36.88 -109.25 -59.57
N GLN A 10 -36.89 -109.95 -58.47
CA GLN A 10 -35.86 -109.85 -57.46
C GLN A 10 -34.58 -110.50 -57.99
N GLU A 11 -33.56 -109.71 -58.30
CA GLU A 11 -32.19 -110.25 -58.43
C GLU A 11 -31.64 -110.57 -57.08
N PHE A 12 -31.37 -111.82 -56.83
CA PHE A 12 -30.67 -112.36 -55.68
C PHE A 12 -29.24 -111.85 -55.66
N GLY A 13 -28.90 -111.20 -54.56
CA GLY A 13 -27.60 -110.62 -54.32
C GLY A 13 -26.39 -111.54 -54.49
N LYS A 14 -25.48 -111.06 -55.27
CA LYS A 14 -24.15 -111.66 -55.32
C LYS A 14 -23.52 -111.57 -53.93
N ARG A 15 -23.30 -112.71 -53.28
CA ARG A 15 -22.44 -112.80 -52.09
C ARG A 15 -21.05 -112.37 -52.47
N LYS A 16 -20.58 -111.26 -51.91
CA LYS A 16 -19.20 -110.88 -52.01
C LYS A 16 -18.32 -111.96 -51.34
N GLU A 17 -17.45 -112.59 -52.10
CA GLU A 17 -16.54 -113.53 -51.54
C GLU A 17 -15.59 -112.84 -50.58
N PRO A 18 -15.30 -113.48 -49.41
CA PRO A 18 -14.39 -112.89 -48.44
C PRO A 18 -12.93 -112.90 -48.99
N HIS A 19 -12.30 -111.79 -48.93
CA HIS A 19 -10.88 -111.67 -49.29
C HIS A 19 -10.05 -112.62 -48.42
N ARG A 20 -9.32 -113.55 -49.04
CA ARG A 20 -8.37 -114.44 -48.36
C ARG A 20 -6.98 -113.95 -48.56
N VAL A 21 -6.34 -113.63 -47.48
CA VAL A 21 -4.93 -113.29 -47.48
C VAL A 21 -4.15 -114.62 -47.24
N ILE A 22 -3.37 -115.01 -48.18
CA ILE A 22 -2.51 -116.24 -48.10
C ILE A 22 -1.09 -115.76 -47.83
N ILE A 23 -0.56 -116.08 -46.70
CA ILE A 23 0.81 -115.81 -46.35
C ILE A 23 1.56 -117.16 -46.49
N ALA A 24 2.36 -117.27 -47.50
CA ALA A 24 3.22 -118.45 -47.73
C ALA A 24 4.67 -118.10 -47.31
N ARG A 25 5.23 -118.91 -46.44
CA ARG A 25 6.62 -118.82 -46.02
C ARG A 25 7.20 -120.24 -46.03
N GLY A 26 7.91 -120.60 -47.13
CA GLY A 26 8.37 -122.00 -47.39
C GLY A 26 7.16 -122.94 -47.53
N ASP A 27 7.21 -124.13 -47.01
CA ASP A 27 6.12 -125.18 -47.11
C ASP A 27 4.90 -124.89 -46.16
N ASN A 28 4.91 -123.81 -45.46
CA ASN A 28 3.83 -123.52 -44.52
C ASN A 28 2.91 -122.37 -45.03
N VAL A 29 1.75 -122.82 -45.55
CA VAL A 29 0.71 -121.89 -46.09
C VAL A 29 -0.41 -121.67 -45.03
N ARG A 30 -0.52 -120.42 -44.51
CA ARG A 30 -1.67 -120.05 -43.68
C ARG A 30 -2.57 -119.10 -44.45
N SER A 31 -3.82 -119.48 -44.54
CA SER A 31 -4.82 -118.65 -45.14
C SER A 31 -5.71 -118.02 -44.03
N PHE A 32 -5.87 -116.71 -44.06
CA PHE A 32 -6.78 -115.99 -43.18
C PHE A 32 -7.90 -115.37 -44.01
N THR A 33 -9.10 -115.60 -43.66
CA THR A 33 -10.24 -114.94 -44.25
C THR A 33 -10.52 -113.65 -43.48
N ILE A 34 -10.36 -112.52 -44.13
CA ILE A 34 -10.68 -111.22 -43.49
C ILE A 34 -12.10 -110.88 -43.88
N SER A 35 -12.98 -110.80 -42.88
CA SER A 35 -14.36 -110.28 -43.07
C SER A 35 -14.33 -108.88 -43.63
N PRO A 36 -15.11 -108.48 -44.57
CA PRO A 36 -15.13 -107.18 -45.16
C PRO A 36 -15.41 -106.09 -44.09
N TRP A 37 -16.09 -106.46 -43.04
CA TRP A 37 -16.35 -105.56 -41.91
C TRP A 37 -15.09 -105.24 -41.10
N VAL A 38 -14.22 -106.22 -40.86
CA VAL A 38 -12.93 -106.00 -40.16
C VAL A 38 -11.96 -105.16 -41.00
N ALA A 39 -11.96 -105.38 -42.32
CA ALA A 39 -11.15 -104.53 -43.24
C ALA A 39 -11.73 -103.04 -43.21
N GLY A 40 -13.02 -102.86 -43.21
CA GLY A 40 -13.65 -101.57 -43.12
C GLY A 40 -13.33 -100.87 -41.77
N LEU A 41 -13.40 -101.60 -40.66
CA LEU A 41 -13.04 -101.10 -39.37
C LEU A 41 -11.58 -100.68 -39.26
N GLY A 42 -10.69 -101.47 -39.81
CA GLY A 42 -9.26 -101.18 -39.83
C GLY A 42 -8.92 -99.95 -40.66
N THR A 43 -9.57 -99.76 -41.80
CA THR A 43 -9.39 -98.55 -42.62
C THR A 43 -9.99 -97.34 -41.95
N ALA A 44 -11.17 -97.46 -41.26
CA ALA A 44 -11.78 -96.37 -40.49
C ALA A 44 -10.91 -95.89 -39.33
N ILE A 45 -10.32 -96.85 -38.60
CA ILE A 45 -9.37 -96.53 -37.49
C ILE A 45 -8.09 -95.87 -38.05
N GLY A 46 -7.58 -96.34 -39.16
CA GLY A 46 -6.42 -95.76 -39.88
C GLY A 46 -6.67 -94.34 -40.31
N ILE A 47 -7.87 -94.04 -40.84
CA ILE A 47 -8.28 -92.66 -41.23
C ILE A 47 -8.40 -91.78 -40.00
N CYS A 48 -9.03 -92.28 -38.94
CA CYS A 48 -9.15 -91.50 -37.71
C CYS A 48 -7.81 -91.20 -37.09
N LEU A 49 -6.90 -92.15 -37.06
CA LEU A 49 -5.55 -91.90 -36.51
C LEU A 49 -4.75 -90.97 -37.46
N GLY A 50 -4.91 -91.07 -38.75
CA GLY A 50 -4.29 -90.15 -39.71
C GLY A 50 -4.79 -88.73 -39.57
N LEU A 51 -6.15 -88.55 -39.48
CA LEU A 51 -6.75 -87.24 -39.22
C LEU A 51 -6.32 -86.72 -37.88
N GLY A 52 -6.28 -87.51 -36.84
CA GLY A 52 -5.84 -87.12 -35.49
C GLY A 52 -4.37 -86.66 -35.50
N TYR A 53 -3.52 -87.39 -36.25
CA TYR A 53 -2.10 -87.03 -36.40
C TYR A 53 -1.92 -85.71 -37.16
N ILE A 54 -2.66 -85.51 -38.26
CA ILE A 54 -2.64 -84.26 -39.05
C ILE A 54 -3.16 -83.15 -38.19
N GLY A 55 -4.26 -83.34 -37.43
CA GLY A 55 -4.81 -82.34 -36.52
C GLY A 55 -3.86 -81.96 -35.39
N ALA A 56 -3.20 -82.96 -34.82
CA ALA A 56 -2.19 -82.75 -33.76
C ALA A 56 -0.97 -81.98 -34.27
N THR A 57 -0.45 -82.34 -35.46
CA THR A 57 0.67 -81.60 -36.06
C THR A 57 0.28 -80.19 -36.49
N ALA A 58 -0.87 -79.99 -37.07
CA ALA A 58 -1.38 -78.69 -37.41
C ALA A 58 -1.54 -77.85 -36.15
N TYR A 59 -2.10 -78.39 -35.05
CA TYR A 59 -2.22 -77.70 -33.76
C TYR A 59 -0.83 -77.36 -33.22
N LEU A 60 0.18 -78.22 -33.25
CA LEU A 60 1.51 -77.88 -32.75
C LEU A 60 2.18 -76.78 -33.54
N VAL A 61 2.03 -76.71 -34.83
CA VAL A 61 2.63 -75.71 -35.70
C VAL A 61 1.90 -74.37 -35.50
N LEU A 62 0.56 -74.37 -35.51
CA LEU A 62 -0.24 -73.13 -35.34
C LEU A 62 -0.17 -72.55 -33.90
N ARG A 63 0.07 -73.45 -32.90
CA ARG A 63 0.17 -73.04 -31.49
C ARG A 63 1.31 -72.03 -31.26
N ASP A 64 2.47 -72.34 -31.84
CA ASP A 64 3.64 -71.46 -31.61
C ASP A 64 3.47 -70.12 -32.28
N ASP A 65 2.86 -70.05 -33.47
CA ASP A 65 2.54 -68.80 -34.16
C ASP A 65 1.49 -67.97 -33.39
N ILE A 66 0.47 -68.63 -32.81
CA ILE A 66 -0.56 -67.96 -31.99
C ILE A 66 0.03 -67.41 -30.68
N ILE A 67 0.91 -68.17 -30.02
CA ILE A 67 1.59 -67.74 -28.81
C ILE A 67 2.51 -66.56 -29.08
N GLN A 68 3.32 -66.65 -30.16
CA GLN A 68 4.18 -65.52 -30.56
C GLN A 68 3.38 -64.27 -30.91
N ALA A 69 2.35 -64.37 -31.71
CA ALA A 69 1.50 -63.25 -32.08
C ALA A 69 0.78 -62.61 -30.85
N SER A 70 0.40 -63.44 -29.84
CA SER A 70 -0.18 -62.94 -28.61
C SER A 70 0.85 -62.27 -27.71
N ALA A 71 2.06 -62.78 -27.63
CA ALA A 71 3.17 -62.18 -26.89
C ALA A 71 3.62 -60.84 -27.49
N GLU A 72 3.74 -60.78 -28.83
CA GLU A 72 4.05 -59.51 -29.52
C GLU A 72 2.98 -58.43 -29.25
N ARG A 73 1.70 -58.75 -29.36
CA ARG A 73 0.63 -57.80 -29.04
C ARG A 73 0.65 -57.37 -27.58
N GLN A 74 0.97 -58.26 -26.66
CA GLN A 74 1.10 -57.92 -25.25
C GLN A 74 2.30 -57.04 -24.99
N ALA A 75 3.43 -57.26 -25.65
CA ALA A 75 4.61 -56.42 -25.59
C ALA A 75 4.34 -55.01 -26.19
N GLU A 76 3.68 -54.91 -27.35
CA GLU A 76 3.27 -53.64 -27.93
C GLU A 76 2.33 -52.88 -27.02
N MET A 77 1.34 -53.55 -26.41
CA MET A 77 0.45 -52.89 -25.43
C MET A 77 1.22 -52.42 -24.21
N GLN A 78 2.15 -53.22 -23.68
CA GLN A 78 2.98 -52.76 -22.55
C GLN A 78 3.80 -51.53 -22.90
N LEU A 79 4.50 -51.53 -24.02
CA LEU A 79 5.25 -50.37 -24.48
C LEU A 79 4.35 -49.13 -24.66
N SER A 80 3.16 -49.29 -25.25
CA SER A 80 2.22 -48.19 -25.42
C SER A 80 1.69 -47.63 -24.08
N TYR A 81 1.49 -48.49 -23.08
CA TYR A 81 1.14 -48.06 -21.73
C TYR A 81 2.29 -47.35 -21.00
N GLU A 82 3.51 -47.87 -21.13
CA GLU A 82 4.72 -47.25 -20.56
C GLU A 82 4.96 -45.86 -21.18
N ASP A 83 4.84 -45.72 -22.49
CA ASP A 83 4.94 -44.45 -23.18
C ASP A 83 3.84 -43.47 -22.73
N ARG A 84 2.60 -43.96 -22.54
CA ARG A 84 1.51 -43.15 -22.06
C ARG A 84 1.70 -42.72 -20.61
N ILE A 85 2.19 -43.60 -19.74
CA ILE A 85 2.53 -43.29 -18.36
C ILE A 85 3.67 -42.28 -18.29
N SER A 86 4.72 -42.45 -19.08
CA SER A 86 5.86 -41.55 -19.13
C SER A 86 5.45 -40.16 -19.63
N SER A 87 4.61 -40.09 -20.67
CA SER A 87 4.07 -38.81 -21.17
C SER A 87 3.16 -38.10 -20.18
N LEU A 88 2.32 -38.86 -19.44
CA LEU A 88 1.47 -38.30 -18.38
C LEU A 88 2.30 -37.81 -17.19
N ARG A 89 3.34 -38.56 -16.80
CA ARG A 89 4.26 -38.10 -15.74
C ARG A 89 4.98 -36.82 -16.14
N ALA A 90 5.52 -36.76 -17.35
CA ALA A 90 6.16 -35.56 -17.89
C ALA A 90 5.20 -34.34 -17.89
N ARG A 91 3.91 -34.56 -18.24
CA ARG A 91 2.89 -33.50 -18.16
C ARG A 91 2.61 -33.07 -16.73
N ILE A 92 2.50 -34.02 -15.79
CA ILE A 92 2.30 -33.70 -14.37
C ILE A 92 3.51 -32.92 -13.83
N ASP A 93 4.71 -33.32 -14.14
CA ASP A 93 5.94 -32.64 -13.72
C ASP A 93 6.05 -31.25 -14.32
N GLN A 94 5.66 -31.06 -15.57
CA GLN A 94 5.60 -29.76 -16.23
C GLN A 94 4.56 -28.85 -15.57
N LEU A 95 3.35 -29.36 -15.29
CA LEU A 95 2.29 -28.60 -14.65
C LEU A 95 2.61 -28.25 -13.20
N THR A 96 3.21 -29.17 -12.46
CA THR A 96 3.64 -28.91 -11.06
C THR A 96 4.78 -27.93 -11.01
N SER A 97 5.78 -28.06 -11.86
CA SER A 97 6.89 -27.11 -11.95
C SER A 97 6.39 -25.69 -12.31
N ARG A 98 5.49 -25.59 -13.28
CA ARG A 98 4.89 -24.32 -13.66
C ARG A 98 4.08 -23.69 -12.51
N ARG A 99 3.27 -24.49 -11.80
CA ARG A 99 2.54 -24.01 -10.62
C ARG A 99 3.45 -23.58 -9.48
N VAL A 100 4.56 -24.29 -9.25
CA VAL A 100 5.53 -23.90 -8.22
C VAL A 100 6.20 -22.58 -8.58
N LEU A 101 6.60 -22.39 -9.83
CA LEU A 101 7.18 -21.12 -10.30
C LEU A 101 6.18 -19.96 -10.22
N GLU A 102 4.94 -20.18 -10.65
CA GLU A 102 3.88 -19.17 -10.53
C GLU A 102 3.59 -18.79 -9.07
N ARG A 103 3.52 -19.79 -8.16
CA ARG A 103 3.34 -19.52 -6.72
C ARG A 103 4.52 -18.76 -6.13
N ARG A 104 5.73 -19.06 -6.54
CA ARG A 104 6.94 -18.40 -6.04
C ARG A 104 6.99 -16.94 -6.52
N SER A 105 6.69 -16.69 -7.78
CA SER A 105 6.65 -15.32 -8.31
C SER A 105 5.56 -14.48 -7.64
N ILE A 106 4.37 -15.06 -7.38
CA ILE A 106 3.29 -14.38 -6.65
C ILE A 106 3.69 -14.11 -5.20
N ALA A 107 4.35 -15.07 -4.54
CA ALA A 107 4.82 -14.88 -3.17
C ALA A 107 5.86 -13.76 -3.06
N GLU A 108 6.81 -13.71 -4.00
CA GLU A 108 7.82 -12.65 -4.08
C GLU A 108 7.18 -11.27 -4.35
N GLN A 109 6.20 -11.19 -5.24
CA GLN A 109 5.45 -9.95 -5.51
C GLN A 109 4.61 -9.52 -4.31
N LEU A 110 3.99 -10.46 -3.61
CA LEU A 110 3.21 -10.17 -2.42
C LEU A 110 4.09 -9.66 -1.27
N GLU A 111 5.27 -10.26 -1.09
CA GLU A 111 6.26 -9.83 -0.10
C GLU A 111 6.78 -8.42 -0.40
N ASP A 112 7.04 -8.10 -1.68
CA ASP A 112 7.42 -6.75 -2.11
C ASP A 112 6.30 -5.74 -1.81
N VAL A 113 5.05 -6.05 -2.15
CA VAL A 113 3.89 -5.19 -1.86
C VAL A 113 3.70 -4.99 -0.35
N VAL A 114 3.82 -6.05 0.46
CA VAL A 114 3.69 -5.95 1.92
C VAL A 114 4.81 -5.10 2.50
N THR A 115 6.04 -5.29 2.03
CA THR A 115 7.20 -4.50 2.47
C THR A 115 7.02 -3.03 2.12
N ARG A 116 6.61 -2.72 0.90
CA ARG A 116 6.29 -1.35 0.47
C ARG A 116 5.15 -0.73 1.28
N GLN A 117 4.11 -1.51 1.58
CA GLN A 117 3.00 -1.03 2.41
C GLN A 117 3.44 -0.72 3.86
N GLN A 118 4.31 -1.54 4.44
CA GLN A 118 4.87 -1.29 5.76
C GLN A 118 5.73 -0.03 5.78
N ASP A 119 6.59 0.15 4.78
CA ASP A 119 7.42 1.33 4.62
C ASP A 119 6.55 2.60 4.44
N LEU A 120 5.54 2.54 3.58
CA LEU A 120 4.58 3.63 3.43
C LEU A 120 3.82 3.93 4.73
N GLY A 121 3.45 2.92 5.51
CA GLY A 121 2.79 3.12 6.80
C GLY A 121 3.67 3.90 7.80
N SER A 122 4.96 3.59 7.87
CA SER A 122 5.92 4.32 8.70
C SER A 122 6.13 5.76 8.21
N ARG A 123 6.24 5.97 6.91
CA ARG A 123 6.36 7.29 6.28
C ARG A 123 5.13 8.16 6.54
N GLN A 124 3.92 7.59 6.47
CA GLN A 124 2.68 8.31 6.75
C GLN A 124 2.61 8.82 8.19
N GLU A 125 3.09 8.07 9.17
CA GLU A 125 3.14 8.53 10.55
C GLU A 125 4.06 9.75 10.72
N HIS A 126 5.21 9.76 10.04
CA HIS A 126 6.11 10.91 10.03
C HIS A 126 5.45 12.12 9.36
N VAL A 127 4.84 11.92 8.20
CA VAL A 127 4.14 12.99 7.48
C VAL A 127 2.96 13.54 8.26
N ALA A 128 2.19 12.70 8.95
CA ALA A 128 1.09 13.16 9.81
C ALA A 128 1.60 14.08 10.94
N ARG A 129 2.75 13.78 11.55
CA ARG A 129 3.40 14.66 12.54
C ARG A 129 3.83 15.99 11.94
N VAL A 130 4.45 15.96 10.75
CA VAL A 130 4.86 17.18 10.04
C VAL A 130 3.65 18.03 9.64
N LEU A 131 2.58 17.40 9.14
CA LEU A 131 1.32 18.08 8.82
C LEU A 131 0.67 18.73 10.04
N ALA A 132 0.66 18.05 11.19
CA ALA A 132 0.15 18.61 12.44
C ALA A 132 0.97 19.82 12.87
N ARG A 133 2.30 19.76 12.76
CA ARG A 133 3.21 20.88 13.07
C ARG A 133 3.06 22.03 12.05
N ALA A 134 2.86 21.71 10.77
CA ALA A 134 2.56 22.71 9.74
C ALA A 134 1.25 23.43 10.01
N ALA A 135 0.20 22.70 10.39
CA ALA A 135 -1.10 23.26 10.75
C ALA A 135 -1.00 24.19 11.97
N GLN A 136 -0.23 23.80 13.01
CA GLN A 136 0.08 24.66 14.16
C GLN A 136 0.85 25.92 13.76
N SER A 137 1.62 25.86 12.67
CA SER A 137 2.32 27.01 12.10
C SER A 137 1.49 27.81 11.12
N GLY A 138 0.18 27.52 10.96
CA GLY A 138 -0.73 28.19 10.05
C GLY A 138 -0.59 27.76 8.58
N ILE A 139 0.19 26.72 8.29
CA ILE A 139 0.35 26.19 6.94
C ILE A 139 -0.70 25.10 6.72
N ARG A 140 -1.68 25.35 5.85
CA ARG A 140 -2.71 24.39 5.46
C ARG A 140 -2.34 23.77 4.11
N VAL A 141 -2.09 22.47 4.10
CA VAL A 141 -1.90 21.69 2.88
C VAL A 141 -3.19 20.92 2.63
N ALA A 142 -3.82 21.16 1.49
CA ALA A 142 -4.95 20.36 1.03
C ALA A 142 -4.36 19.07 0.43
N LEU A 143 -4.38 17.99 1.19
CA LEU A 143 -4.17 16.66 0.65
C LEU A 143 -5.46 16.24 -0.05
N GLY A 144 -5.35 15.68 -1.27
CA GLY A 144 -6.49 15.34 -2.13
C GLY A 144 -7.42 14.23 -1.59
N GLY A 145 -7.25 13.76 -0.35
CA GLY A 145 -8.09 12.75 0.29
C GLY A 145 -7.86 12.69 1.80
N PRO A 146 -8.79 12.08 2.56
CA PRO A 146 -8.58 11.82 3.98
C PRO A 146 -7.38 10.88 4.16
N LEU A 147 -6.49 11.20 5.10
CA LEU A 147 -5.41 10.31 5.53
C LEU A 147 -5.99 8.92 5.84
N PRO A 148 -5.44 7.84 5.28
CA PRO A 148 -5.91 6.50 5.60
C PRO A 148 -5.77 6.25 7.10
N PRO A 149 -6.73 5.52 7.72
CA PRO A 149 -6.67 5.22 9.13
C PRO A 149 -5.41 4.42 9.45
N SER A 150 -4.79 4.77 10.57
CA SER A 150 -3.61 4.14 11.11
C SER A 150 -3.73 2.61 11.17
N LYS A 151 -2.75 1.92 10.58
CA LYS A 151 -2.42 0.48 10.63
C LYS A 151 -3.57 -0.51 10.47
N PRO A 152 -3.65 -1.21 9.34
CA PRO A 152 -4.24 -2.56 9.36
C PRO A 152 -3.32 -3.48 10.19
N ASP A 153 -3.92 -4.26 11.07
CA ASP A 153 -3.21 -5.23 11.91
C ASP A 153 -2.70 -6.40 11.04
N ILE A 154 -1.48 -6.24 10.50
CA ILE A 154 -0.86 -7.21 9.57
C ILE A 154 -0.50 -8.51 10.30
N ASP A 155 -0.37 -8.47 11.63
CA ASP A 155 -0.09 -9.66 12.42
C ASP A 155 -1.28 -10.62 12.48
N ALA A 156 -2.49 -10.13 12.19
CA ALA A 156 -3.69 -10.98 12.03
C ALA A 156 -3.74 -11.73 10.69
N ILE A 157 -2.96 -11.31 9.68
CA ILE A 157 -2.97 -11.90 8.32
C ILE A 157 -1.89 -12.97 8.16
N LYS A 158 -0.79 -12.90 8.92
CA LYS A 158 0.31 -13.88 8.87
C LYS A 158 -0.07 -15.32 9.19
N PRO A 159 -0.98 -15.63 10.14
CA PRO A 159 -1.31 -17.04 10.43
C PRO A 159 -2.07 -17.76 9.32
N SER A 160 -2.86 -17.05 8.52
CA SER A 160 -3.69 -17.66 7.47
C SER A 160 -2.92 -18.00 6.19
N LEU A 161 -1.75 -17.41 5.98
CA LEU A 161 -0.88 -17.70 4.82
C LEU A 161 0.13 -18.81 5.11
N SER A 162 0.53 -19.01 6.38
CA SER A 162 1.56 -19.96 6.79
C SER A 162 1.04 -21.40 6.90
N THR A 163 -0.22 -21.63 7.26
CA THR A 163 -0.77 -22.97 7.48
C THR A 163 -1.28 -23.66 6.21
N ALA A 164 -1.59 -22.90 5.16
CA ALA A 164 -2.03 -23.48 3.88
C ALA A 164 -0.88 -24.03 3.01
N ALA A 165 0.38 -23.81 3.39
CA ALA A 165 1.55 -24.16 2.59
C ALA A 165 2.24 -25.48 3.01
N LEU A 166 1.81 -26.15 4.09
CA LEU A 166 2.55 -27.28 4.66
C LEU A 166 1.87 -28.65 4.54
N ASP A 167 0.64 -28.76 4.04
CA ASP A 167 0.03 -30.05 3.71
C ASP A 167 0.16 -30.37 2.22
N ALA A 168 1.41 -30.62 1.78
CA ALA A 168 1.63 -31.41 0.60
C ALA A 168 1.34 -32.88 0.95
N PRO A 169 0.41 -33.57 0.27
CA PRO A 169 0.23 -34.98 0.48
C PRO A 169 1.52 -35.70 0.13
N SER A 170 2.16 -36.33 1.13
CA SER A 170 3.27 -37.23 0.90
C SER A 170 2.80 -38.32 -0.07
N ILE A 171 3.36 -38.33 -1.27
CA ILE A 171 3.17 -39.41 -2.24
C ILE A 171 3.78 -40.66 -1.62
N ARG A 172 2.94 -41.48 -0.99
CA ARG A 172 3.32 -42.83 -0.56
C ARG A 172 3.62 -43.67 -1.81
N ASP A 173 4.76 -44.32 -1.80
CA ASP A 173 5.23 -45.27 -2.81
C ASP A 173 4.12 -46.27 -3.15
N PRO A 174 3.69 -46.41 -4.43
CA PRO A 174 2.60 -47.30 -4.81
C PRO A 174 2.90 -48.79 -4.69
N ARG A 175 4.12 -49.19 -4.25
CA ARG A 175 4.54 -50.59 -4.16
C ARG A 175 4.21 -51.32 -2.86
N ALA A 176 3.62 -50.66 -1.88
CA ALA A 176 3.44 -51.25 -0.55
C ALA A 176 2.00 -51.69 -0.20
N ASN A 177 1.14 -51.97 -1.16
CA ASN A 177 -0.11 -52.66 -0.79
C ASN A 177 -0.76 -53.42 -1.97
N ILE A 178 -0.28 -54.60 -2.26
CA ILE A 178 -1.03 -55.60 -3.01
C ILE A 178 -1.44 -56.67 -2.01
N GLY A 179 -2.62 -56.59 -1.46
CA GLY A 179 -3.19 -57.59 -0.58
C GLY A 179 -4.09 -56.99 0.49
N GLY A 180 -5.30 -56.62 0.16
CA GLY A 180 -6.35 -56.28 1.12
C GLY A 180 -7.63 -55.92 0.39
N THR A 181 -8.71 -56.63 0.73
CA THR A 181 -10.06 -56.36 0.28
C THR A 181 -10.49 -54.94 0.62
N PRO A 182 -11.20 -54.20 -0.26
CA PRO A 182 -11.62 -52.84 0.01
C PRO A 182 -12.76 -52.87 1.08
N GLU A 183 -12.49 -52.28 2.25
CA GLU A 183 -13.53 -51.89 3.18
C GLU A 183 -14.20 -50.61 2.67
N PRO A 184 -15.51 -50.41 2.89
CA PRO A 184 -16.23 -49.24 2.47
C PRO A 184 -15.76 -48.01 3.27
N ILE A 185 -15.46 -46.93 2.58
CA ILE A 185 -15.12 -45.62 3.16
C ILE A 185 -16.38 -45.06 3.83
N GLU A 186 -16.44 -45.08 5.13
CA GLU A 186 -17.39 -44.28 5.90
C GLU A 186 -17.00 -42.82 5.78
N ILE A 187 -17.83 -42.03 5.10
CA ILE A 187 -17.75 -40.57 5.07
C ILE A 187 -18.32 -40.08 6.41
N SER A 188 -17.43 -39.84 7.38
CA SER A 188 -17.82 -39.11 8.60
C SER A 188 -18.20 -37.68 8.25
N PRO A 189 -19.34 -37.16 8.79
CA PRO A 189 -19.72 -35.77 8.52
C PRO A 189 -18.69 -34.82 9.15
N VAL A 190 -18.15 -33.94 8.32
CA VAL A 190 -17.27 -32.84 8.72
C VAL A 190 -17.97 -32.05 9.82
N LEU A 191 -17.35 -32.06 10.99
CA LEU A 191 -17.74 -31.24 12.11
C LEU A 191 -17.84 -29.78 11.66
N SER A 192 -19.04 -29.24 11.67
CA SER A 192 -19.27 -27.82 11.44
C SER A 192 -18.61 -27.04 12.57
N LEU A 193 -17.42 -26.51 12.35
CA LEU A 193 -16.84 -25.46 13.16
C LEU A 193 -17.68 -24.19 12.98
N ARG A 194 -18.73 -24.11 13.78
CA ARG A 194 -19.45 -22.89 14.09
C ARG A 194 -18.57 -22.06 15.01
N GLY A 195 -17.50 -21.51 14.48
CA GLY A 195 -16.60 -20.55 15.10
C GLY A 195 -16.88 -19.20 14.47
N SER A 196 -17.25 -18.24 15.30
CA SER A 196 -17.49 -16.84 15.03
C SER A 196 -16.74 -16.34 13.78
N GLN A 197 -17.48 -16.01 12.73
CA GLN A 197 -17.01 -15.17 11.64
C GLN A 197 -16.57 -13.83 12.23
N GLY A 198 -15.31 -13.74 12.60
CA GLY A 198 -14.67 -12.45 12.85
C GLY A 198 -14.46 -11.78 11.50
N ASP A 199 -15.03 -10.61 11.37
CA ASP A 199 -15.13 -9.75 10.19
C ASP A 199 -13.75 -9.14 9.76
N TYR A 200 -12.65 -9.87 10.02
CA TYR A 200 -11.27 -9.34 9.89
C TYR A 200 -10.73 -9.32 8.46
N GLY A 201 -11.21 -10.18 7.60
CA GLY A 201 -10.83 -10.20 6.17
C GLY A 201 -11.44 -9.04 5.38
N GLY A 202 -12.66 -8.63 5.72
CA GLY A 202 -13.36 -7.54 5.07
C GLY A 202 -12.79 -6.16 5.39
N ALA A 203 -12.27 -5.97 6.61
CA ALA A 203 -11.74 -4.68 7.06
C ALA A 203 -10.37 -4.36 6.42
N ALA A 204 -9.48 -5.35 6.33
CA ALA A 204 -8.17 -5.16 5.70
C ALA A 204 -8.29 -4.94 4.18
N ALA A 205 -9.20 -5.69 3.55
CA ALA A 205 -9.50 -5.53 2.14
C ALA A 205 -10.21 -4.19 1.84
N ALA A 206 -11.11 -3.75 2.74
CA ALA A 206 -11.76 -2.44 2.63
C ALA A 206 -10.79 -1.28 2.87
N ALA A 207 -9.81 -1.43 3.78
CA ALA A 207 -8.76 -0.44 4.01
C ALA A 207 -7.82 -0.31 2.80
N ALA A 208 -7.44 -1.44 2.18
CA ALA A 208 -6.65 -1.43 0.95
C ALA A 208 -7.42 -0.81 -0.23
N ALA A 209 -8.76 -1.00 -0.31
CA ALA A 209 -9.59 -0.38 -1.35
C ALA A 209 -9.78 1.11 -1.14
N GLN A 210 -9.94 1.55 0.10
CA GLN A 210 -10.00 2.98 0.41
C GLN A 210 -8.68 3.68 0.10
N ALA A 211 -7.55 3.03 0.41
CA ALA A 211 -6.22 3.52 0.05
C ALA A 211 -6.00 3.59 -1.47
N ALA A 212 -6.61 2.67 -2.23
CA ALA A 212 -6.53 2.63 -3.69
C ALA A 212 -7.59 3.50 -4.39
N GLY A 213 -8.46 4.21 -3.66
CA GLY A 213 -9.58 4.95 -4.23
C GLY A 213 -10.62 4.06 -4.93
N MET A 214 -10.63 2.75 -4.65
CA MET A 214 -11.61 1.83 -5.21
C MET A 214 -12.89 1.79 -4.35
N PRO A 215 -14.08 1.72 -4.94
CA PRO A 215 -15.32 1.61 -4.18
C PRO A 215 -15.30 0.31 -3.36
N SER A 216 -15.52 0.42 -2.06
CA SER A 216 -15.51 -0.67 -1.05
C SER A 216 -16.36 -1.90 -1.43
N LYS A 217 -17.32 -1.73 -2.34
CA LYS A 217 -18.18 -2.80 -2.85
C LYS A 217 -17.42 -3.82 -3.70
N ARG A 218 -16.41 -3.40 -4.47
CA ARG A 218 -15.60 -4.31 -5.31
C ARG A 218 -14.64 -5.19 -4.51
N LEU A 219 -14.23 -4.78 -3.33
CA LEU A 219 -13.35 -5.59 -2.49
C LEU A 219 -14.11 -6.59 -1.62
N ARG A 220 -15.38 -6.36 -1.30
CA ARG A 220 -16.25 -7.40 -0.69
C ARG A 220 -16.48 -8.58 -1.64
N ASP A 221 -16.55 -8.29 -2.96
CA ASP A 221 -16.71 -9.33 -3.98
C ASP A 221 -15.39 -10.09 -4.29
N ILE A 222 -14.26 -9.62 -3.74
CA ILE A 222 -12.91 -10.19 -3.93
C ILE A 222 -12.41 -10.93 -2.67
N ALA A 223 -13.18 -10.92 -1.56
CA ALA A 223 -12.87 -11.75 -0.40
C ALA A 223 -12.78 -13.23 -0.80
N PRO A 224 -11.76 -13.99 -0.38
CA PRO A 224 -11.35 -15.25 -0.98
C PRO A 224 -12.28 -16.41 -0.59
N GLU A 225 -13.47 -16.47 -1.16
CA GLU A 225 -14.32 -17.68 -1.12
C GLU A 225 -14.20 -18.53 -2.40
N THR A 226 -13.32 -18.18 -3.34
CA THR A 226 -13.09 -18.98 -4.55
C THR A 226 -11.61 -19.27 -4.75
N PRO A 227 -11.18 -20.52 -4.65
CA PRO A 227 -9.86 -20.92 -5.11
C PRO A 227 -9.91 -21.01 -6.63
N ALA A 228 -9.51 -19.99 -7.33
CA ALA A 228 -9.20 -19.90 -8.75
C ALA A 228 -9.78 -18.63 -9.43
N GLY A 229 -9.42 -17.45 -8.93
CA GLY A 229 -9.40 -16.28 -9.81
C GLY A 229 -8.38 -16.56 -10.92
N LYS A 230 -8.73 -16.25 -12.15
CA LYS A 230 -7.84 -16.42 -13.30
C LYS A 230 -6.53 -15.66 -13.00
N PRO A 231 -5.36 -16.17 -13.42
CA PRO A 231 -4.05 -15.51 -13.18
C PRO A 231 -4.04 -14.04 -13.61
N ASP A 232 -4.79 -13.69 -14.64
CA ASP A 232 -4.90 -12.33 -15.17
C ASP A 232 -5.62 -11.34 -14.21
N GLU A 233 -6.66 -11.77 -13.49
CA GLU A 233 -7.37 -10.91 -12.51
C GLU A 233 -6.51 -10.57 -11.30
N ARG A 234 -5.62 -11.48 -10.89
CA ARG A 234 -4.69 -11.25 -9.77
C ARG A 234 -3.55 -10.32 -10.15
N ALA A 235 -3.02 -10.46 -11.35
CA ALA A 235 -2.00 -9.57 -11.88
C ALA A 235 -2.54 -8.13 -11.99
N GLU A 236 -3.76 -7.95 -12.49
CA GLU A 236 -4.44 -6.66 -12.60
C GLU A 236 -4.67 -5.99 -11.22
N LEU A 237 -5.02 -6.80 -10.19
CA LEU A 237 -5.17 -6.31 -8.83
C LEU A 237 -3.83 -5.85 -8.22
N LEU A 238 -2.76 -6.64 -8.40
CA LEU A 238 -1.43 -6.27 -7.90
C LEU A 238 -0.90 -5.01 -8.58
N GLU A 239 -1.11 -4.87 -9.87
CA GLU A 239 -0.75 -3.66 -10.63
C GLU A 239 -1.58 -2.45 -10.16
N GLY A 240 -2.88 -2.64 -9.91
CA GLY A 240 -3.75 -1.61 -9.33
C GLY A 240 -3.31 -1.15 -7.93
N VAL A 241 -2.89 -2.08 -7.08
CA VAL A 241 -2.35 -1.75 -5.75
C VAL A 241 -0.99 -1.05 -5.86
N SER A 242 -0.09 -1.55 -6.71
CA SER A 242 1.22 -0.93 -6.92
C SER A 242 1.10 0.52 -7.41
N SER A 243 0.25 0.78 -8.40
CA SER A 243 0.02 2.13 -8.93
C SER A 243 -0.69 3.05 -7.92
N ALA A 244 -1.49 2.51 -6.99
CA ALA A 244 -2.06 3.29 -5.89
C ALA A 244 -1.00 3.68 -4.85
N LEU A 245 -0.09 2.76 -4.51
CA LEU A 245 1.03 3.03 -3.60
C LEU A 245 1.98 4.08 -4.17
N GLU A 246 2.30 4.00 -5.47
CA GLU A 246 3.13 5.01 -6.15
C GLU A 246 2.48 6.40 -6.15
N ARG A 247 1.17 6.49 -6.36
CA ARG A 247 0.44 7.77 -6.26
C ARG A 247 0.49 8.34 -4.84
N MET A 248 0.28 7.51 -3.82
CA MET A 248 0.35 7.94 -2.43
C MET A 248 1.74 8.44 -2.04
N ASP A 249 2.80 7.77 -2.50
CA ASP A 249 4.18 8.23 -2.30
C ASP A 249 4.41 9.58 -2.99
N GLY A 250 3.95 9.73 -4.21
CA GLY A 250 4.02 10.99 -4.96
C GLY A 250 3.27 12.14 -4.27
N GLU A 251 2.04 11.91 -3.77
CA GLU A 251 1.25 12.90 -3.04
C GLU A 251 1.93 13.29 -1.72
N THR A 252 2.49 12.31 -1.03
CA THR A 252 3.22 12.52 0.24
C THR A 252 4.47 13.37 0.02
N ASN A 253 5.26 13.06 -0.98
CA ASN A 253 6.45 13.81 -1.35
C ASN A 253 6.10 15.25 -1.79
N ALA A 254 5.04 15.41 -2.56
CA ALA A 254 4.54 16.74 -2.97
C ALA A 254 4.08 17.58 -1.77
N ALA A 255 3.41 16.95 -0.78
CA ALA A 255 2.97 17.63 0.43
C ALA A 255 4.15 18.13 1.26
N LEU A 256 5.19 17.31 1.47
CA LEU A 256 6.41 17.71 2.17
C LEU A 256 7.10 18.90 1.48
N GLU A 257 7.17 18.88 0.16
CA GLU A 257 7.78 19.97 -0.62
C GLU A 257 6.97 21.27 -0.47
N VAL A 258 5.64 21.20 -0.54
CA VAL A 258 4.76 22.37 -0.34
C VAL A 258 4.93 22.96 1.07
N ILE A 259 5.03 22.09 2.10
CA ILE A 259 5.26 22.52 3.48
C ILE A 259 6.60 23.22 3.60
N ALA A 260 7.69 22.61 3.12
CA ALA A 260 9.02 23.18 3.18
C ALA A 260 9.08 24.54 2.47
N ALA A 261 8.63 24.60 1.22
CA ALA A 261 8.64 25.82 0.42
C ALA A 261 7.77 26.94 1.03
N THR A 262 6.65 26.60 1.67
CA THR A 262 5.79 27.58 2.32
C THR A 262 6.41 28.08 3.62
N ALA A 263 6.98 27.19 4.43
CA ALA A 263 7.69 27.56 5.65
C ALA A 263 8.90 28.46 5.35
N GLU A 264 9.71 28.10 4.37
CA GLU A 264 10.86 28.89 3.92
C GLU A 264 10.42 30.27 3.41
N ARG A 265 9.34 30.35 2.65
CA ARG A 265 8.76 31.60 2.12
C ARG A 265 8.29 32.50 3.24
N ASN A 266 7.55 31.96 4.22
CA ASN A 266 7.06 32.69 5.39
C ASN A 266 8.24 33.20 6.24
N THR A 267 9.22 32.34 6.50
CA THR A 267 10.47 32.71 7.19
C THR A 267 11.15 33.87 6.51
N ARG A 268 11.33 33.81 5.19
CA ARG A 268 11.95 34.88 4.41
C ARG A 268 11.14 36.17 4.51
N THR A 269 9.83 36.11 4.38
CA THR A 269 8.93 37.27 4.46
C THR A 269 9.06 37.97 5.82
N ILE A 270 9.08 37.20 6.92
CA ILE A 270 9.24 37.76 8.29
C ILE A 270 10.63 38.37 8.47
N THR A 271 11.67 37.65 8.05
CA THR A 271 13.07 38.11 8.18
C THR A 271 13.33 39.38 7.38
N GLU A 272 12.89 39.43 6.12
CA GLU A 272 13.01 40.63 5.28
C GLU A 272 12.26 41.85 5.85
N ALA A 273 11.10 41.61 6.45
CA ALA A 273 10.36 42.68 7.10
C ALA A 273 11.11 43.21 8.34
N ALA A 274 11.66 42.34 9.16
CA ALA A 274 12.47 42.70 10.32
C ALA A 274 13.78 43.44 9.92
N ASP A 275 14.46 42.94 8.88
CA ASP A 275 15.67 43.59 8.33
C ASP A 275 15.37 45.02 7.85
N LYS A 276 14.20 45.27 7.21
CA LYS A 276 13.74 46.63 6.82
C LYS A 276 13.44 47.53 8.00
N LEU A 277 13.10 46.97 9.17
CA LEU A 277 12.93 47.69 10.42
C LEU A 277 14.28 47.93 11.16
N GLY A 278 15.38 47.44 10.62
CA GLY A 278 16.70 47.52 11.25
C GLY A 278 16.90 46.48 12.38
N LEU A 279 16.04 45.48 12.48
CA LEU A 279 16.04 44.47 13.52
C LEU A 279 16.68 43.17 13.01
N LYS A 280 17.61 42.63 13.80
CA LYS A 280 18.19 41.31 13.52
C LYS A 280 17.44 40.26 14.36
N LEU A 281 16.61 39.43 13.72
CA LEU A 281 15.97 38.33 14.43
C LEU A 281 17.02 37.25 14.76
N ALA A 282 17.01 36.77 16.01
CA ALA A 282 17.72 35.57 16.40
C ALA A 282 17.10 34.37 15.65
N GLY A 283 17.93 33.55 15.01
CA GLY A 283 17.43 32.45 14.18
C GLY A 283 17.52 32.75 12.69
N LYS A 284 18.30 33.77 12.30
CA LYS A 284 18.74 33.85 10.91
C LYS A 284 19.43 32.51 10.61
N ALA A 285 18.64 31.57 10.11
CA ALA A 285 19.24 30.45 9.41
C ALA A 285 20.24 31.14 8.46
N THR A 286 21.51 30.84 8.64
CA THR A 286 22.49 31.08 7.57
C THR A 286 21.76 30.45 6.40
N ALA A 287 21.13 31.30 5.57
CA ALA A 287 20.66 30.90 4.29
C ALA A 287 21.89 30.28 3.67
N SER A 288 21.98 28.97 3.78
CA SER A 288 22.97 28.18 3.10
C SER A 288 22.75 28.56 1.66
N MET A 289 23.63 29.43 1.19
CA MET A 289 23.64 29.85 -0.18
C MET A 289 23.81 28.58 -0.99
N GLY A 290 22.72 28.16 -1.64
CA GLY A 290 22.72 27.22 -2.73
C GLY A 290 23.61 25.99 -2.51
N GLY A 291 23.10 24.95 -1.87
CA GLY A 291 23.64 23.62 -2.08
C GLY A 291 23.59 23.28 -3.57
N PRO A 292 24.30 22.25 -4.04
CA PRO A 292 24.25 21.84 -5.42
C PRO A 292 22.79 21.63 -5.81
N PHE A 293 22.39 22.11 -6.99
CA PHE A 293 21.07 21.88 -7.57
C PHE A 293 20.88 20.37 -7.70
N VAL A 294 20.04 19.79 -6.86
CA VAL A 294 19.57 18.41 -6.97
C VAL A 294 18.21 18.48 -7.65
N ALA A 295 18.09 17.84 -8.82
CA ALA A 295 16.82 17.77 -9.52
C ALA A 295 15.76 17.10 -8.62
N LEU A 296 14.53 17.63 -8.62
CA LEU A 296 13.41 17.17 -7.78
C LEU A 296 13.08 15.67 -7.91
N GLY A 297 13.56 14.99 -8.96
CA GLY A 297 13.35 13.56 -9.21
C GLY A 297 14.22 12.62 -8.38
N ASP A 298 15.40 13.08 -7.91
CA ASP A 298 16.42 12.22 -7.29
C ASP A 298 16.53 12.39 -5.76
N VAL A 299 15.69 13.23 -5.14
CA VAL A 299 15.72 13.44 -3.69
C VAL A 299 14.85 12.40 -3.01
N ASP A 300 15.43 11.62 -2.11
CA ASP A 300 14.74 10.62 -1.33
C ASP A 300 13.73 11.21 -0.33
N PHE A 301 12.83 10.40 0.17
CA PHE A 301 11.79 10.79 1.13
C PHE A 301 12.39 11.39 2.41
N ASP A 302 13.45 10.78 2.96
CA ASP A 302 14.05 11.20 4.23
C ASP A 302 14.67 12.60 4.12
N THR A 303 15.29 12.91 3.00
CA THR A 303 15.83 14.25 2.71
C THR A 303 14.71 15.29 2.61
N ARG A 304 13.58 14.96 1.97
CA ARG A 304 12.41 15.88 1.90
C ARG A 304 11.79 16.09 3.27
N LEU A 305 11.65 15.02 4.05
CA LEU A 305 11.13 15.05 5.41
C LEU A 305 12.00 15.96 6.30
N ALA A 306 13.31 15.71 6.31
CA ALA A 306 14.27 16.51 7.09
C ALA A 306 14.24 18.00 6.70
N ARG A 307 14.12 18.32 5.40
CA ARG A 307 13.99 19.69 4.93
C ARG A 307 12.70 20.34 5.43
N ALA A 308 11.56 19.64 5.37
CA ALA A 308 10.29 20.15 5.85
C ALA A 308 10.31 20.42 7.36
N GLU A 309 10.87 19.49 8.14
CA GLU A 309 11.03 19.63 9.59
C GLU A 309 11.94 20.83 9.95
N ALA A 310 13.10 20.95 9.32
CA ALA A 310 14.04 22.05 9.53
C ALA A 310 13.43 23.41 9.15
N ALA A 311 12.68 23.46 8.05
CA ALA A 311 11.99 24.68 7.61
C ALA A 311 10.90 25.11 8.60
N LEU A 312 10.12 24.16 9.14
CA LEU A 312 9.09 24.42 10.15
C LEU A 312 9.71 24.88 11.48
N GLU A 313 10.82 24.27 11.89
CA GLU A 313 11.53 24.68 13.10
C GLU A 313 12.09 26.10 12.99
N THR A 314 12.70 26.40 11.86
CA THR A 314 13.20 27.74 11.55
C THR A 314 12.06 28.77 11.56
N LEU A 315 10.91 28.44 10.91
CA LEU A 315 9.72 29.29 10.92
C LEU A 315 9.21 29.53 12.33
N ALA A 316 9.11 28.49 13.16
CA ALA A 316 8.65 28.62 14.56
C ALA A 316 9.58 29.54 15.36
N THR A 317 10.88 29.40 15.21
CA THR A 317 11.89 30.25 15.86
C THR A 317 11.74 31.71 15.44
N VAL A 318 11.66 31.96 14.13
CA VAL A 318 11.53 33.30 13.56
C VAL A 318 10.19 33.94 13.96
N LYS A 319 9.07 33.19 13.99
CA LYS A 319 7.76 33.65 14.46
C LYS A 319 7.82 34.07 15.94
N THR A 320 8.44 33.25 16.77
CA THR A 320 8.61 33.56 18.20
C THR A 320 9.41 34.86 18.40
N ALA A 321 10.50 35.03 17.68
CA ALA A 321 11.28 36.24 17.74
C ALA A 321 10.52 37.47 17.21
N ALA A 322 9.75 37.29 16.13
CA ALA A 322 8.98 38.38 15.50
C ALA A 322 7.80 38.84 16.34
N ARG A 323 7.20 37.97 17.20
CA ARG A 323 6.16 38.36 18.17
C ARG A 323 6.66 39.36 19.18
N GLY A 324 7.95 39.49 19.41
CA GLY A 324 8.54 40.52 20.24
C GLY A 324 8.70 41.88 19.56
N ILE A 325 8.36 42.04 18.28
CA ILE A 325 8.43 43.30 17.56
C ILE A 325 7.09 44.05 17.78
N PRO A 326 7.09 45.36 18.11
CA PRO A 326 5.86 46.14 18.32
C PRO A 326 5.16 46.48 17.00
N LEU A 327 4.38 45.52 16.47
CA LEU A 327 3.75 45.60 15.15
C LEU A 327 2.31 46.11 15.21
N GLU A 328 1.65 46.02 16.38
CA GLU A 328 0.27 46.45 16.54
C GLU A 328 0.13 47.97 16.79
N LYS A 329 -1.04 48.49 16.47
CA LYS A 329 -1.40 49.86 16.85
C LYS A 329 -1.80 49.90 18.31
N PRO A 330 -1.18 50.79 19.12
CA PRO A 330 -1.56 50.90 20.54
C PRO A 330 -2.98 51.41 20.77
N VAL A 331 -3.57 52.07 19.76
CA VAL A 331 -4.98 52.50 19.72
C VAL A 331 -5.56 52.12 18.37
N PRO A 332 -6.14 50.89 18.20
CA PRO A 332 -6.49 50.31 16.91
C PRO A 332 -7.39 51.19 16.03
N SER A 333 -8.40 51.82 16.61
CA SER A 333 -9.42 52.64 15.92
C SER A 333 -8.99 54.09 15.69
N ALA A 334 -7.85 54.53 16.22
CA ALA A 334 -7.42 55.92 16.14
C ALA A 334 -6.78 56.28 14.79
N ALA A 335 -7.11 57.47 14.32
CA ALA A 335 -6.44 58.07 13.17
C ALA A 335 -5.11 58.70 13.61
N ILE A 336 -4.09 58.56 12.75
CA ILE A 336 -2.81 59.23 12.93
C ILE A 336 -2.95 60.66 12.45
N THR A 337 -2.69 61.63 13.33
CA THR A 337 -2.84 63.07 13.07
C THR A 337 -1.52 63.79 12.92
N SER A 338 -0.43 63.22 13.40
CA SER A 338 0.89 63.78 13.22
C SER A 338 1.94 62.67 13.02
N SER A 339 2.76 62.83 12.01
CA SER A 339 3.83 61.88 11.64
C SER A 339 5.14 62.21 12.37
N TYR A 340 6.00 61.21 12.40
CA TYR A 340 7.39 61.34 12.80
C TYR A 340 8.18 62.27 11.85
N GLY A 341 9.10 63.04 12.39
CA GLY A 341 10.00 63.89 11.60
C GLY A 341 9.99 65.37 11.96
N PRO A 342 10.73 66.19 11.19
CA PRO A 342 10.79 67.62 11.46
C PRO A 342 9.44 68.31 11.18
N ARG A 343 8.93 69.05 12.16
CA ARG A 343 7.70 69.84 12.07
C ARG A 343 7.82 71.17 12.81
N LEU A 344 6.95 72.14 12.52
CA LEU A 344 6.82 73.34 13.33
C LEU A 344 6.24 72.97 14.70
N ASP A 345 6.96 73.24 15.77
CA ASP A 345 6.52 73.04 17.14
C ASP A 345 5.37 73.96 17.44
N PRO A 346 4.17 73.40 17.87
CA PRO A 346 2.95 74.23 18.07
C PRO A 346 3.06 75.19 19.22
N PHE A 347 4.04 75.06 20.15
CA PHE A 347 4.22 75.90 21.31
C PHE A 347 5.32 76.92 21.12
N LEU A 348 6.39 76.61 20.42
CA LEU A 348 7.57 77.44 20.24
C LEU A 348 7.66 78.14 18.87
N GLY A 349 6.81 77.76 17.90
CA GLY A 349 6.88 78.27 16.55
C GLY A 349 8.21 78.04 15.84
N ARG A 350 9.01 77.03 16.25
CA ARG A 350 10.31 76.70 15.69
C ARG A 350 10.29 75.28 15.12
N MET A 351 11.12 75.01 14.15
CA MET A 351 11.31 73.64 13.65
C MET A 351 11.84 72.76 14.78
N ALA A 352 11.14 71.66 15.05
CA ALA A 352 11.52 70.66 16.04
C ALA A 352 11.28 69.25 15.49
N MET A 353 12.05 68.30 15.97
CA MET A 353 11.90 66.91 15.63
C MET A 353 10.73 66.31 16.44
N HIS A 354 9.73 65.75 15.75
CA HIS A 354 8.70 64.94 16.37
C HIS A 354 9.22 63.48 16.44
N THR A 355 9.46 63.00 17.65
CA THR A 355 10.15 61.71 17.92
C THR A 355 9.22 60.52 17.85
N GLY A 356 7.93 60.71 17.51
CA GLY A 356 6.92 59.68 17.42
C GLY A 356 5.81 59.99 16.44
N ILE A 357 4.69 59.34 16.61
CA ILE A 357 3.43 59.64 15.90
C ILE A 357 2.34 59.89 16.91
N ASP A 358 1.35 60.74 16.53
CA ASP A 358 0.24 61.09 17.39
C ASP A 358 -1.04 60.40 16.89
N PHE A 359 -1.68 59.63 17.77
CA PHE A 359 -2.98 59.01 17.54
C PHE A 359 -4.07 59.85 18.17
N ARG A 360 -4.97 60.38 17.38
CA ARG A 360 -6.14 61.15 17.88
C ARG A 360 -7.18 60.18 18.48
N ALA A 361 -7.46 60.34 19.74
CA ALA A 361 -8.53 59.59 20.44
C ALA A 361 -9.09 60.44 21.58
N VAL A 362 -10.30 60.15 21.97
CA VAL A 362 -10.94 60.84 23.11
C VAL A 362 -10.25 60.46 24.43
N THR A 363 -10.24 61.40 25.39
CA THR A 363 -9.70 61.08 26.73
C THR A 363 -10.43 59.87 27.31
N GLY A 364 -9.67 58.93 27.89
CA GLY A 364 -10.21 57.69 28.43
C GLY A 364 -10.22 56.48 27.45
N THR A 365 -9.87 56.69 26.18
CA THR A 365 -9.68 55.57 25.25
C THR A 365 -8.55 54.67 25.75
N PRO A 366 -8.72 53.32 25.81
CA PRO A 366 -7.66 52.44 26.28
C PRO A 366 -6.47 52.42 25.30
N VAL A 367 -5.28 52.36 25.88
CA VAL A 367 -3.99 52.20 25.17
C VAL A 367 -3.46 50.82 25.45
N HIS A 368 -3.15 50.07 24.38
CA HIS A 368 -2.74 48.67 24.44
C HIS A 368 -1.26 48.47 24.11
N ALA A 369 -0.68 47.42 24.69
CA ALA A 369 0.67 46.99 24.37
C ALA A 369 0.74 46.44 22.93
N PRO A 370 1.62 46.98 22.04
CA PRO A 370 1.74 46.55 20.64
C PRO A 370 2.53 45.25 20.44
N ALA A 371 3.13 44.73 21.51
CA ALA A 371 3.84 43.44 21.60
C ALA A 371 4.04 43.11 23.07
N PRO A 372 4.34 41.86 23.43
CA PRO A 372 4.72 41.52 24.79
C PRO A 372 6.05 42.19 25.18
N GLY A 373 6.21 42.47 26.47
CA GLY A 373 7.42 43.12 26.98
C GLY A 373 7.39 43.36 28.47
N LYS A 374 8.42 44.02 28.96
CA LYS A 374 8.50 44.45 30.34
C LYS A 374 8.41 45.95 30.46
N VAL A 375 7.55 46.43 31.34
CA VAL A 375 7.42 47.84 31.65
C VAL A 375 8.70 48.36 32.36
N THR A 376 9.41 49.24 31.68
CA THR A 376 10.68 49.81 32.18
C THR A 376 10.52 51.17 32.81
N PHE A 377 9.37 51.85 32.55
CA PHE A 377 8.97 53.08 33.21
C PHE A 377 7.46 53.22 33.23
N ALA A 378 6.89 53.67 34.31
CA ALA A 378 5.46 54.01 34.46
C ALA A 378 5.27 55.18 35.44
N GLY A 379 5.06 56.38 34.94
CA GLY A 379 5.00 57.56 35.82
C GLY A 379 4.92 58.87 35.03
N ARG A 380 5.11 59.99 35.74
CA ARG A 380 5.15 61.34 35.15
C ARG A 380 6.57 61.66 34.66
N ASN A 381 6.68 62.01 33.37
CA ASN A 381 7.95 62.26 32.68
C ASN A 381 7.91 63.61 31.95
N GLY A 382 8.22 64.68 32.65
CA GLY A 382 8.36 66.04 32.10
C GLY A 382 7.31 66.44 31.07
N GLY A 383 7.77 66.77 29.87
CA GLY A 383 6.91 67.14 28.76
C GLY A 383 6.02 66.04 28.23
N TYR A 384 6.37 64.76 28.44
CA TYR A 384 5.54 63.60 28.09
C TYR A 384 4.29 63.43 28.96
N GLY A 385 4.26 64.10 30.13
CA GLY A 385 3.17 63.92 31.07
C GLY A 385 3.19 62.53 31.70
N ASN A 386 2.04 61.93 31.92
CA ASN A 386 1.96 60.52 32.33
C ASN A 386 2.36 59.63 31.16
N SER A 387 3.41 58.81 31.34
CA SER A 387 3.95 57.98 30.31
C SER A 387 4.30 56.57 30.80
N VAL A 388 4.30 55.64 29.88
CA VAL A 388 4.75 54.22 30.03
C VAL A 388 5.81 53.93 29.00
N GLU A 389 6.82 53.19 29.40
CA GLU A 389 7.83 52.62 28.49
C GLU A 389 7.87 51.12 28.65
N ILE A 390 7.98 50.42 27.53
CA ILE A 390 8.05 48.94 27.48
C ILE A 390 9.25 48.56 26.67
N THR A 391 10.11 47.71 27.22
CA THR A 391 11.19 47.06 26.51
C THR A 391 10.71 45.68 26.02
N HIS A 392 10.75 45.48 24.73
CA HIS A 392 10.29 44.26 24.07
C HIS A 392 11.44 43.24 23.87
N PRO A 393 11.14 41.94 23.73
CA PRO A 393 12.18 40.91 23.49
C PRO A 393 13.01 41.15 22.22
N SER A 394 12.51 41.93 21.25
CA SER A 394 13.24 42.34 20.05
C SER A 394 14.34 43.41 20.32
N GLY A 395 14.51 43.87 21.56
CA GLY A 395 15.41 44.97 21.91
C GLY A 395 14.84 46.36 21.64
N VAL A 396 13.64 46.44 21.08
CA VAL A 396 12.95 47.69 20.82
C VAL A 396 12.25 48.17 22.10
N THR A 397 12.30 49.46 22.38
CA THR A 397 11.50 50.13 23.44
C THR A 397 10.39 50.94 22.81
N THR A 398 9.18 50.82 23.36
CA THR A 398 8.03 51.69 22.99
C THR A 398 7.68 52.62 24.13
N ARG A 399 7.34 53.88 23.80
CA ARG A 399 6.93 54.89 24.75
C ARG A 399 5.53 55.38 24.40
N PHE A 400 4.70 55.50 25.44
CA PHE A 400 3.31 55.95 25.37
C PHE A 400 3.18 57.19 26.30
N ALA A 401 2.78 58.33 25.73
CA ALA A 401 2.76 59.60 26.48
C ALA A 401 1.42 60.29 26.43
N HIS A 402 1.30 61.35 27.22
CA HIS A 402 0.12 62.20 27.42
C HIS A 402 -1.09 61.48 28.01
N MET A 403 -0.88 60.36 28.70
CA MET A 403 -1.91 59.53 29.26
C MET A 403 -2.69 60.23 30.37
N SER A 404 -4.01 60.00 30.46
CA SER A 404 -4.83 60.50 31.55
C SER A 404 -4.60 59.67 32.82
N ARG A 405 -4.46 58.36 32.68
CA ARG A 405 -4.23 57.40 33.76
C ARG A 405 -3.36 56.25 33.27
N ILE A 406 -2.45 55.83 34.08
CA ILE A 406 -1.60 54.64 33.88
C ILE A 406 -2.25 53.45 34.60
N ALA A 407 -2.26 52.26 33.96
CA ALA A 407 -2.86 51.04 34.48
C ALA A 407 -1.81 49.98 34.90
N VAL A 408 -0.56 50.21 34.59
CA VAL A 408 0.57 49.28 34.84
C VAL A 408 1.61 49.95 35.73
N ARG A 409 2.54 49.16 36.26
CA ARG A 409 3.66 49.61 37.11
C ARG A 409 4.98 49.22 36.45
N GLU A 410 6.04 49.95 36.80
CA GLU A 410 7.37 49.57 36.45
C GLU A 410 7.71 48.16 36.97
N GLY A 411 8.28 47.31 36.11
CA GLY A 411 8.60 45.93 36.40
C GLY A 411 7.55 44.93 35.96
N ASP A 412 6.31 45.37 35.65
CA ASP A 412 5.23 44.49 35.18
C ASP A 412 5.59 43.89 33.81
N GLU A 413 5.27 42.59 33.63
CA GLU A 413 5.27 41.93 32.34
C GLU A 413 3.90 42.11 31.69
N VAL A 414 3.91 42.52 30.44
CA VAL A 414 2.69 42.75 29.67
C VAL A 414 2.68 41.85 28.43
N ALA A 415 1.52 41.30 28.14
CA ALA A 415 1.25 40.57 26.93
C ALA A 415 0.78 41.51 25.80
N LEU A 416 0.76 40.96 24.58
CA LEU A 416 0.14 41.66 23.44
C LEU A 416 -1.31 42.02 23.77
N ASN A 417 -1.72 43.26 23.47
CA ASN A 417 -3.05 43.85 23.71
C ASN A 417 -3.42 44.10 25.18
N ASP A 418 -2.51 43.92 26.12
CA ASP A 418 -2.77 44.34 27.52
C ASP A 418 -2.95 45.85 27.61
N THR A 419 -3.87 46.30 28.49
CA THR A 419 -4.16 47.72 28.70
C THR A 419 -3.08 48.37 29.56
N LEU A 420 -2.35 49.30 28.98
CA LEU A 420 -1.28 50.06 29.64
C LEU A 420 -1.79 51.28 30.42
N GLY A 421 -2.92 51.82 29.98
CA GLY A 421 -3.53 53.01 30.52
C GLY A 421 -4.52 53.62 29.53
N TYR A 422 -4.76 54.93 29.64
CA TYR A 422 -5.82 55.58 28.89
C TYR A 422 -5.32 56.88 28.29
N VAL A 423 -5.78 57.18 27.07
CA VAL A 423 -5.48 58.45 26.37
C VAL A 423 -5.88 59.66 27.22
N GLY A 424 -5.07 60.69 27.19
CA GLY A 424 -5.29 61.95 27.88
C GLY A 424 -4.72 63.16 27.15
N THR A 425 -4.37 64.19 27.94
CA THR A 425 -3.75 65.43 27.46
C THR A 425 -2.78 65.95 28.51
N THR A 426 -2.12 65.08 29.27
CA THR A 426 -1.17 65.50 30.34
C THR A 426 0.20 65.86 29.71
N GLY A 427 0.94 66.74 30.46
CA GLY A 427 2.23 67.23 29.96
C GLY A 427 2.08 68.28 28.86
N ARG A 428 2.95 68.29 27.88
CA ARG A 428 2.98 69.22 26.77
C ARG A 428 2.14 68.69 25.58
N SER A 429 0.83 68.90 25.67
CA SER A 429 -0.16 68.44 24.71
C SER A 429 -1.13 69.54 24.36
N THR A 430 -1.55 69.68 23.11
CA THR A 430 -2.49 70.65 22.58
C THR A 430 -3.95 70.19 22.62
N GLY A 431 -4.19 68.90 22.96
CA GLY A 431 -5.50 68.28 23.02
C GLY A 431 -5.39 66.74 23.17
N PRO A 432 -6.54 66.07 23.38
CA PRO A 432 -6.51 64.61 23.62
C PRO A 432 -5.92 63.81 22.47
N HIS A 433 -4.80 63.12 22.74
CA HIS A 433 -4.12 62.21 21.81
C HIS A 433 -3.15 61.29 22.59
N LEU A 434 -2.75 60.18 21.96
CA LEU A 434 -1.63 59.38 22.40
C LEU A 434 -0.40 59.75 21.53
N HIS A 435 0.67 60.18 22.18
CA HIS A 435 2.00 60.24 21.55
C HIS A 435 2.69 58.92 21.73
N TYR A 436 3.10 58.29 20.59
CA TYR A 436 3.68 56.96 20.54
C TYR A 436 5.05 57.00 19.85
N GLU A 437 6.08 56.50 20.55
CA GLU A 437 7.42 56.39 20.02
C GLU A 437 7.86 54.91 19.93
N VAL A 438 8.66 54.60 18.92
CA VAL A 438 9.45 53.37 18.82
C VAL A 438 10.91 53.77 18.88
N ARG A 439 11.68 53.08 19.74
CA ARG A 439 13.06 53.43 19.99
C ARG A 439 13.94 52.18 19.91
N LEU A 440 15.13 52.30 19.33
CA LEU A 440 16.17 51.25 19.33
C LEU A 440 17.45 51.91 19.86
N ASP A 441 18.06 51.30 20.87
CA ASP A 441 19.23 51.86 21.53
C ASP A 441 19.06 53.36 21.93
N ASP A 442 17.94 53.68 22.54
CA ASP A 442 17.49 55.04 22.91
C ASP A 442 17.33 56.04 21.76
N ARG A 443 17.48 55.61 20.51
CA ARG A 443 17.25 56.46 19.35
C ARG A 443 15.79 56.32 18.88
N PRO A 444 15.06 57.43 18.71
CA PRO A 444 13.71 57.33 18.16
C PRO A 444 13.77 56.96 16.67
N LEU A 445 12.91 56.00 16.30
CA LEU A 445 12.67 55.55 14.93
C LEU A 445 11.26 56.00 14.49
N ASP A 446 11.05 56.07 13.17
CA ASP A 446 9.71 56.26 12.64
C ASP A 446 8.83 55.03 12.97
N PRO A 447 7.71 55.19 13.73
CA PRO A 447 6.85 54.06 14.05
C PRO A 447 6.03 53.53 12.88
N MET A 448 5.88 54.28 11.78
CA MET A 448 5.02 53.91 10.66
C MET A 448 5.45 52.67 9.93
N PRO A 449 6.75 52.41 9.68
CA PRO A 449 7.21 51.13 9.15
C PRO A 449 6.81 49.94 9.99
N PHE A 450 6.83 50.03 11.34
CA PHE A 450 6.41 48.96 12.25
C PHE A 450 4.93 48.66 12.11
N VAL A 451 4.08 49.69 12.13
CA VAL A 451 2.62 49.58 11.96
C VAL A 451 2.26 48.98 10.59
N ARG A 452 2.98 49.38 9.52
CA ARG A 452 2.76 48.82 8.17
C ARG A 452 3.24 47.37 8.08
N ALA A 453 4.34 47.04 8.73
CA ALA A 453 4.83 45.65 8.78
C ALA A 453 3.80 44.76 9.50
N GLY A 454 3.16 45.24 10.57
CA GLY A 454 2.11 44.54 11.27
C GLY A 454 0.98 44.08 10.34
N THR A 455 0.48 44.98 9.51
CA THR A 455 -0.58 44.63 8.53
C THR A 455 -0.23 43.44 7.65
N ARG A 456 1.06 43.24 7.35
CA ARG A 456 1.54 42.13 6.51
C ARG A 456 1.87 40.88 7.31
N LEU A 457 2.42 41.03 8.52
CA LEU A 457 2.98 39.95 9.31
C LEU A 457 1.98 39.32 10.27
N ASN A 458 1.00 40.10 10.80
CA ASN A 458 0.05 39.58 11.78
C ASN A 458 -0.68 38.31 11.31
N PRO A 459 -1.18 38.20 10.06
CA PRO A 459 -1.79 36.97 9.58
C PRO A 459 -0.83 35.76 9.59
N LEU A 460 0.49 36.01 9.53
CA LEU A 460 1.49 34.94 9.61
C LEU A 460 1.89 34.59 11.04
N LEU A 461 1.68 35.51 12.01
CA LEU A 461 2.11 35.40 13.41
C LEU A 461 1.02 34.88 14.33
N GLU A 462 -0.26 35.02 13.97
CA GLU A 462 -1.44 34.68 14.78
C GLU A 462 -1.66 33.20 15.02
N HIS A 463 -0.93 32.29 14.34
CA HIS A 463 -1.09 30.83 14.45
C HIS A 463 0.11 30.18 15.10
#